data_64acf423c99db230b0f36078bd2c81d6
#
_entry.id   64acf423c99db230b0f36078bd2c81d6
#
_cell.length_a   1.000
_cell.length_b   1.000
_cell.length_c   1.000
_cell.angle_alpha   90.00
_cell.angle_beta   90.00
_cell.angle_gamma   90.00
#
_symmetry.space_group_name_H-M   'P 1'
#
loop_
_entity.id
_entity.type
_entity.pdbx_description
1 polymer ?
#
loop_
_entity_poly.entity_id
_entity_poly.type
_entity_poly.pdbx_seq_one_letter_code
_entity_poly.pdbx_strand_id
1 'polypeptide(L)'
;AKTASHLNESYKTMSITLVEVIKNEKVIPDLVKIDVEGHEYKVLCGSKDLIKRKKTKFIVEMHSSSMLSMIENGTRIINFAKLYDYRVIYLSEMIFLDDASPIQHRGRCHLLLTPPDYRNIDQELKKIRQNALPPNL
;
A
#
# COMPACT_ATOMS: atom_id res chain seq x y z
N ALA A 1 -13.85 -10.93 -4.69
CA ALA A 1 -14.55 -10.13 -5.71
C ALA A 1 -15.62 -10.89 -6.55
N LYS A 2 -16.06 -12.09 -6.14
CA LYS A 2 -17.15 -12.82 -6.83
C LYS A 2 -18.55 -12.42 -6.36
N THR A 3 -18.68 -11.64 -5.30
CA THR A 3 -19.97 -11.35 -4.65
C THR A 3 -20.73 -10.19 -5.30
N ALA A 4 -20.05 -9.24 -5.90
CA ALA A 4 -20.70 -8.06 -6.51
C ALA A 4 -21.22 -8.32 -7.94
N SER A 5 -20.72 -9.34 -8.65
CA SER A 5 -21.12 -9.61 -10.04
C SER A 5 -22.49 -10.31 -10.16
N HIS A 6 -23.08 -10.76 -9.06
CA HIS A 6 -24.39 -11.40 -9.05
C HIS A 6 -25.55 -10.47 -8.72
N LEU A 7 -25.26 -9.24 -8.31
CA LEU A 7 -26.26 -8.22 -8.08
C LEU A 7 -26.34 -7.37 -9.36
N ASN A 8 -27.42 -7.51 -10.12
CA ASN A 8 -27.72 -6.69 -11.30
C ASN A 8 -28.02 -5.21 -10.92
N GLU A 9 -27.60 -4.77 -9.75
CA GLU A 9 -27.79 -3.42 -9.26
C GLU A 9 -26.48 -2.64 -9.36
N SER A 10 -26.45 -1.58 -10.13
CA SER A 10 -25.34 -0.64 -10.18
C SER A 10 -25.78 0.73 -9.67
N TYR A 11 -24.98 1.31 -8.79
CA TYR A 11 -25.20 2.64 -8.27
C TYR A 11 -24.15 3.59 -8.83
N LYS A 12 -24.60 4.77 -9.31
CA LYS A 12 -23.68 5.85 -9.66
C LYS A 12 -23.28 6.57 -8.38
N THR A 13 -21.98 6.63 -8.10
CA THR A 13 -21.43 7.38 -6.98
C THR A 13 -20.37 8.33 -7.47
N MET A 14 -20.22 9.46 -6.80
CA MET A 14 -19.13 10.39 -7.05
C MET A 14 -17.88 9.91 -6.33
N SER A 15 -16.74 9.93 -7.02
CA SER A 15 -15.45 9.71 -6.40
C SER A 15 -14.76 11.05 -6.14
N ILE A 16 -14.13 11.16 -4.99
CA ILE A 16 -13.30 12.31 -4.62
C ILE A 16 -11.89 11.83 -4.28
N THR A 17 -10.91 12.69 -4.41
CA THR A 17 -9.54 12.36 -4.04
C THR A 17 -9.36 12.40 -2.52
N LEU A 18 -8.37 11.64 -2.02
CA LEU A 18 -8.01 11.70 -0.61
C LEU A 18 -7.62 13.11 -0.16
N VAL A 19 -7.01 13.90 -1.07
CA VAL A 19 -6.66 15.29 -0.80
C VAL A 19 -7.92 16.17 -0.57
N GLU A 20 -8.99 15.92 -1.33
CA GLU A 20 -10.27 16.63 -1.13
C GLU A 20 -10.91 16.23 0.21
N VAL A 21 -10.88 14.94 0.58
CA VAL A 21 -11.37 14.49 1.89
C VAL A 21 -10.62 15.22 3.01
N ILE A 22 -9.29 15.24 2.95
CA ILE A 22 -8.45 15.90 3.97
C ILE A 22 -8.75 17.42 4.06
N LYS A 23 -8.97 18.08 2.93
CA LYS A 23 -9.33 19.51 2.92
C LYS A 23 -10.69 19.75 3.58
N ASN A 24 -11.66 18.90 3.28
CA ASN A 24 -13.01 19.02 3.81
C ASN A 24 -13.05 18.75 5.32
N GLU A 25 -12.40 17.68 5.75
CA GLU A 25 -12.38 17.23 7.14
C GLU A 25 -11.33 17.97 8.00
N LYS A 26 -10.41 18.71 7.37
CA LYS A 26 -9.30 19.43 8.03
C LYS A 26 -8.42 18.53 8.91
N VAL A 27 -8.30 17.26 8.55
CA VAL A 27 -7.52 16.24 9.29
C VAL A 27 -6.41 15.70 8.39
N ILE A 28 -5.21 15.58 8.93
CA ILE A 28 -4.11 14.87 8.27
C ILE A 28 -4.01 13.49 8.93
N PRO A 29 -4.30 12.40 8.21
CA PRO A 29 -4.24 11.06 8.79
C PRO A 29 -2.79 10.61 9.03
N ASP A 30 -2.53 9.90 10.12
CA ASP A 30 -1.26 9.22 10.37
C ASP A 30 -1.11 7.96 9.53
N LEU A 31 -2.25 7.32 9.20
CA LEU A 31 -2.31 6.08 8.45
C LEU A 31 -3.50 6.09 7.49
N VAL A 32 -3.27 5.64 6.26
CA VAL A 32 -4.31 5.41 5.25
C VAL A 32 -4.23 3.95 4.80
N LYS A 33 -5.36 3.23 4.88
CA LYS A 33 -5.49 1.94 4.20
C LYS A 33 -6.05 2.16 2.79
N ILE A 34 -5.43 1.53 1.80
CA ILE A 34 -5.86 1.50 0.39
C ILE A 34 -6.16 0.05 0.03
N ASP A 35 -7.40 -0.20 -0.38
CA ASP A 35 -7.92 -1.52 -0.75
C ASP A 35 -9.00 -1.29 -1.82
N VAL A 36 -8.59 -1.25 -3.09
CA VAL A 36 -9.41 -0.76 -4.21
C VAL A 36 -9.31 -1.64 -5.46
N GLU A 37 -8.99 -2.91 -5.27
CA GLU A 37 -9.08 -3.97 -6.28
C GLU A 37 -8.40 -3.62 -7.62
N GLY A 38 -7.10 -3.25 -7.57
CA GLY A 38 -6.27 -2.94 -8.74
C GLY A 38 -6.18 -1.46 -9.12
N HIS A 39 -6.77 -0.55 -8.33
CA HIS A 39 -6.67 0.90 -8.54
C HIS A 39 -5.75 1.59 -7.53
N GLU A 40 -4.94 0.83 -6.77
CA GLU A 40 -4.10 1.31 -5.66
C GLU A 40 -3.15 2.42 -6.10
N TYR A 41 -2.50 2.23 -7.26
CA TYR A 41 -1.62 3.25 -7.84
C TYR A 41 -2.34 4.57 -8.16
N LYS A 42 -3.59 4.51 -8.65
CA LYS A 42 -4.38 5.71 -8.93
C LYS A 42 -4.72 6.47 -7.66
N VAL A 43 -5.07 5.77 -6.58
CA VAL A 43 -5.32 6.38 -5.27
C VAL A 43 -4.07 7.06 -4.73
N LEU A 44 -2.90 6.41 -4.83
CA LEU A 44 -1.62 7.01 -4.45
C LEU A 44 -1.31 8.26 -5.28
N CYS A 45 -1.56 8.23 -6.59
CA CYS A 45 -1.40 9.41 -7.44
C CYS A 45 -2.31 10.57 -7.02
N GLY A 46 -3.53 10.29 -6.57
CA GLY A 46 -4.45 11.27 -6.00
C GLY A 46 -4.07 11.77 -4.61
N SER A 47 -3.05 11.15 -3.97
CA SER A 47 -2.59 11.47 -2.62
C SER A 47 -1.26 12.24 -2.59
N LYS A 48 -0.79 12.77 -3.72
CA LYS A 48 0.55 13.38 -3.86
C LYS A 48 0.85 14.46 -2.83
N ASP A 49 -0.10 15.32 -2.53
CA ASP A 49 0.10 16.40 -1.55
C ASP A 49 0.25 15.88 -0.13
N LEU A 50 -0.42 14.77 0.20
CA LEU A 50 -0.30 14.10 1.48
C LEU A 50 1.05 13.39 1.60
N ILE A 51 1.48 12.68 0.56
CA ILE A 51 2.77 12.00 0.49
C ILE A 51 3.94 12.97 0.64
N LYS A 52 3.88 14.14 -0.02
CA LYS A 52 4.91 15.19 0.10
C LYS A 52 5.12 15.68 1.53
N ARG A 53 4.11 15.61 2.39
CA ARG A 53 4.19 16.02 3.80
C ARG A 53 5.01 15.05 4.65
N LYS A 54 5.24 13.81 4.18
CA LYS A 54 6.05 12.76 4.85
C LYS A 54 5.63 12.46 6.31
N LYS A 55 4.33 12.56 6.58
CA LYS A 55 3.76 12.28 7.91
C LYS A 55 2.84 11.07 7.92
N THR A 56 2.19 10.80 6.79
CA THR A 56 1.20 9.72 6.63
C THR A 56 1.87 8.45 6.15
N LYS A 57 1.51 7.32 6.73
CA LYS A 57 1.85 5.97 6.25
C LYS A 57 0.70 5.44 5.40
N PHE A 58 1.00 4.51 4.51
CA PHE A 58 -0.03 3.87 3.69
C PHE A 58 0.11 2.35 3.78
N ILE A 59 -0.97 1.67 4.18
CA ILE A 59 -1.10 0.22 3.99
C ILE A 59 -1.84 0.01 2.67
N VAL A 60 -1.19 -0.64 1.74
CA VAL A 60 -1.74 -0.91 0.41
C VAL A 60 -1.98 -2.40 0.27
N GLU A 61 -3.25 -2.79 0.13
CA GLU A 61 -3.61 -4.15 -0.24
C GLU A 61 -3.52 -4.26 -1.76
N MET A 62 -2.47 -4.96 -2.19
CA MET A 62 -2.15 -5.14 -3.60
C MET A 62 -2.99 -6.26 -4.21
N HIS A 63 -3.56 -6.01 -5.37
CA HIS A 63 -4.29 -7.00 -6.14
C HIS A 63 -3.68 -7.18 -7.53
N SER A 64 -3.69 -8.43 -8.01
CA SER A 64 -3.43 -8.74 -9.41
C SER A 64 -4.73 -9.10 -10.12
N SER A 65 -4.78 -8.83 -11.42
CA SER A 65 -5.89 -9.19 -12.28
C SER A 65 -5.38 -9.72 -13.62
N SER A 66 -6.27 -10.20 -14.47
CA SER A 66 -5.91 -10.59 -15.84
C SER A 66 -5.35 -9.44 -16.69
N MET A 67 -5.66 -8.19 -16.33
CA MET A 67 -5.22 -6.98 -17.04
C MET A 67 -4.04 -6.26 -16.36
N LEU A 68 -3.73 -6.59 -15.11
CA LEU A 68 -2.66 -5.97 -14.34
C LEU A 68 -1.97 -7.01 -13.47
N SER A 69 -0.77 -7.40 -13.86
CA SER A 69 0.03 -8.36 -13.09
C SER A 69 0.52 -7.77 -11.77
N MET A 70 0.80 -8.63 -10.79
CA MET A 70 1.34 -8.19 -9.50
C MET A 70 2.69 -7.47 -9.66
N ILE A 71 3.56 -7.98 -10.54
CA ILE A 71 4.86 -7.35 -10.78
C ILE A 71 4.70 -5.96 -11.38
N GLU A 72 3.78 -5.79 -12.31
CA GLU A 72 3.55 -4.48 -12.94
C GLU A 72 2.94 -3.48 -11.94
N ASN A 73 1.90 -3.89 -11.20
CA ASN A 73 1.29 -3.06 -10.17
C ASN A 73 2.29 -2.71 -9.07
N GLY A 74 3.04 -3.70 -8.57
CA GLY A 74 4.08 -3.52 -7.56
C GLY A 74 5.18 -2.57 -8.02
N THR A 75 5.67 -2.73 -9.25
CA THR A 75 6.69 -1.85 -9.82
C THR A 75 6.21 -0.39 -9.89
N ARG A 76 4.97 -0.15 -10.30
CA ARG A 76 4.39 1.21 -10.31
C ARG A 76 4.36 1.83 -8.91
N ILE A 77 3.95 1.07 -7.92
CA ILE A 77 3.84 1.56 -6.53
C ILE A 77 5.21 1.77 -5.90
N ILE A 78 6.15 0.84 -6.09
CA ILE A 78 7.51 0.96 -5.56
C ILE A 78 8.22 2.17 -6.18
N ASN A 79 8.13 2.35 -7.50
CA ASN A 79 8.72 3.51 -8.17
C ASN A 79 8.08 4.82 -7.71
N PHE A 80 6.76 4.84 -7.49
CA PHE A 80 6.08 5.98 -6.93
C PHE A 80 6.54 6.29 -5.49
N ALA A 81 6.67 5.27 -4.65
CA ALA A 81 7.19 5.44 -3.31
C ALA A 81 8.62 6.02 -3.31
N LYS A 82 9.50 5.47 -4.15
CA LYS A 82 10.87 5.99 -4.32
C LYS A 82 10.91 7.44 -4.79
N LEU A 83 10.05 7.82 -5.75
CA LEU A 83 9.96 9.20 -6.24
C LEU A 83 9.67 10.21 -5.12
N TYR A 84 8.93 9.79 -4.12
CA TYR A 84 8.58 10.60 -2.95
C TYR A 84 9.40 10.23 -1.71
N ASP A 85 10.50 9.49 -1.87
CA ASP A 85 11.39 9.11 -0.78
C ASP A 85 10.66 8.38 0.36
N TYR A 86 9.75 7.45 -0.02
CA TYR A 86 9.11 6.50 0.88
C TYR A 86 9.78 5.14 0.77
N ARG A 87 9.87 4.43 1.89
CA ARG A 87 10.31 3.04 1.93
C ARG A 87 9.09 2.13 1.79
N VAL A 88 9.25 1.00 1.13
CA VAL A 88 8.20 0.01 0.93
C VAL A 88 8.57 -1.26 1.69
N ILE A 89 7.65 -1.76 2.51
CA ILE A 89 7.81 -2.99 3.29
C ILE A 89 6.75 -3.98 2.87
N TYR A 90 7.16 -5.18 2.52
CA TYR A 90 6.27 -6.32 2.33
C TYR A 90 5.92 -6.93 3.68
N LEU A 91 4.65 -6.77 4.11
CA LEU A 91 4.26 -7.07 5.49
C LEU A 91 4.30 -8.56 5.84
N SER A 92 3.98 -9.44 4.89
CA SER A 92 3.99 -10.90 5.19
C SER A 92 5.38 -11.43 5.51
N GLU A 93 6.42 -10.84 4.95
CA GLU A 93 7.81 -11.28 5.14
C GLU A 93 8.62 -10.26 5.94
N MET A 94 8.03 -9.11 6.25
CA MET A 94 8.65 -8.00 6.98
C MET A 94 9.99 -7.59 6.36
N ILE A 95 10.05 -7.51 5.03
CA ILE A 95 11.24 -7.11 4.27
C ILE A 95 11.00 -5.80 3.53
N PHE A 96 12.08 -5.04 3.32
CA PHE A 96 12.05 -3.91 2.40
C PHE A 96 12.04 -4.39 0.95
N LEU A 97 11.27 -3.69 0.12
CA LEU A 97 11.24 -3.93 -1.31
C LEU A 97 11.97 -2.85 -2.07
N ASP A 98 13.01 -3.24 -2.80
CA ASP A 98 13.67 -2.41 -3.79
C ASP A 98 13.05 -2.58 -5.18
N ASP A 99 12.41 -3.72 -5.43
CA ASP A 99 11.67 -4.04 -6.63
C ASP A 99 10.49 -4.98 -6.32
N ALA A 100 9.69 -5.32 -7.34
CA ALA A 100 8.50 -6.13 -7.17
C ALA A 100 8.73 -7.65 -7.28
N SER A 101 9.98 -8.12 -7.48
CA SER A 101 10.28 -9.56 -7.64
C SER A 101 9.79 -10.42 -6.46
N PRO A 102 9.93 -9.99 -5.19
CA PRO A 102 9.47 -10.81 -4.07
C PRO A 102 7.97 -11.06 -4.02
N ILE A 103 7.19 -10.21 -4.66
CA ILE A 103 5.71 -10.29 -4.65
C ILE A 103 5.11 -10.76 -5.98
N GLN A 104 5.93 -10.98 -7.03
CA GLN A 104 5.46 -11.23 -8.40
C GLN A 104 4.49 -12.40 -8.53
N HIS A 105 4.63 -13.44 -7.71
CA HIS A 105 3.79 -14.65 -7.75
C HIS A 105 2.57 -14.58 -6.84
N ARG A 106 2.33 -13.43 -6.18
CA ARG A 106 1.21 -13.26 -5.28
C ARG A 106 -0.04 -12.83 -6.05
N GLY A 107 -1.19 -13.41 -5.72
CA GLY A 107 -2.49 -12.91 -6.18
C GLY A 107 -2.91 -11.66 -5.42
N ARG A 108 -2.53 -11.61 -4.13
CA ARG A 108 -2.79 -10.52 -3.20
C ARG A 108 -1.66 -10.42 -2.17
N CYS A 109 -1.31 -9.21 -1.80
CA CYS A 109 -0.36 -8.99 -0.71
C CYS A 109 -0.53 -7.59 -0.09
N HIS A 110 0.10 -7.36 1.06
CA HIS A 110 0.04 -6.07 1.76
C HIS A 110 1.42 -5.42 1.78
N LEU A 111 1.46 -4.17 1.37
CA LEU A 111 2.63 -3.31 1.45
C LEU A 111 2.39 -2.19 2.46
N LEU A 112 3.42 -1.85 3.23
CA LEU A 112 3.46 -0.64 4.04
C LEU A 112 4.41 0.36 3.40
N LEU A 113 3.88 1.52 3.00
CA LEU A 113 4.68 2.65 2.57
C LEU A 113 4.89 3.58 3.78
N THR A 114 6.15 3.87 4.09
CA THR A 114 6.52 4.67 5.25
C THR A 114 7.49 5.79 4.89
N PRO A 115 7.36 6.99 5.49
CA PRO A 115 8.33 8.06 5.32
C PRO A 115 9.73 7.65 5.79
N PRO A 116 10.80 8.32 5.31
CA PRO A 116 12.18 7.96 5.64
C PRO A 116 12.52 8.13 7.12
N ASP A 117 11.91 9.11 7.79
CA ASP A 117 12.17 9.44 9.19
C ASP A 117 11.45 8.55 10.21
N TYR A 118 10.90 7.43 9.76
CA TYR A 118 10.32 6.44 10.67
C TYR A 118 11.44 5.74 11.43
N ARG A 119 11.91 6.44 12.48
CA ARG A 119 13.03 6.00 13.34
C ARG A 119 12.67 4.65 13.95
N ASN A 120 13.57 3.68 13.82
CA ASN A 120 13.51 2.35 14.41
C ASN A 120 12.67 1.29 13.68
N ILE A 121 12.11 1.55 12.50
CA ILE A 121 11.38 0.50 11.79
C ILE A 121 12.28 -0.72 11.53
N ASP A 122 13.56 -0.52 11.25
CA ASP A 122 14.52 -1.62 11.05
C ASP A 122 14.70 -2.46 12.32
N GLN A 123 14.70 -1.83 13.48
CA GLN A 123 14.80 -2.54 14.76
C GLN A 123 13.49 -3.25 15.10
N GLU A 124 12.35 -2.62 14.84
CA GLU A 124 11.02 -3.23 15.04
C GLU A 124 10.82 -4.43 14.13
N LEU A 125 11.15 -4.30 12.84
CA LEU A 125 11.10 -5.40 11.87
C LEU A 125 11.99 -6.57 12.30
N LYS A 126 13.22 -6.29 12.78
CA LYS A 126 14.13 -7.32 13.31
C LYS A 126 13.52 -8.04 14.51
N LYS A 127 12.94 -7.32 15.46
CA LYS A 127 12.28 -7.92 16.65
C LYS A 127 11.10 -8.79 16.25
N ILE A 128 10.25 -8.34 15.35
CA ILE A 128 9.09 -9.11 14.88
C ILE A 128 9.55 -10.38 14.19
N ARG A 129 10.57 -10.33 13.32
CA ARG A 129 11.13 -11.50 12.64
C ARG A 129 11.75 -12.49 13.63
N GLN A 130 12.46 -12.04 14.64
CA GLN A 130 13.04 -12.91 15.67
C GLN A 130 11.97 -13.61 16.50
N ASN A 131 10.89 -12.92 16.82
CA ASN A 131 9.78 -13.48 17.59
C ASN A 131 8.84 -14.38 16.76
N ALA A 132 8.85 -14.26 15.43
CA ALA A 132 8.05 -15.08 14.52
C ALA A 132 8.73 -16.41 14.14
N LEU A 133 10.03 -16.57 14.42
CA LEU A 133 10.70 -17.85 14.26
C LEU A 133 10.34 -18.74 15.46
N PRO A 134 9.79 -19.96 15.23
CA PRO A 134 9.58 -20.90 16.33
C PRO A 134 10.92 -21.16 17.00
N PRO A 135 10.96 -21.29 18.35
CA PRO A 135 12.17 -21.72 19.02
C PRO A 135 12.55 -23.10 18.48
N ASN A 136 13.73 -23.18 17.92
CA ASN A 136 14.37 -24.31 17.28
C ASN A 136 13.69 -25.65 17.55
N LEU A 137 13.14 -26.31 16.49
CA LEU A 137 12.98 -27.74 16.43
C LEU A 137 14.34 -28.39 16.25
#